data_a5b2d0fd6f211ea796f1fccab34a7a51
#
_entry.id   a5b2d0fd6f211ea796f1fccab34a7a51
#
_cell.length_a   1.000
_cell.length_b   1.000
_cell.length_c   1.000
_cell.angle_alpha   90.00
_cell.angle_beta   90.00
_cell.angle_gamma   90.00
#
_symmetry.space_group_name_H-M   'P 1'
#
loop_
_entity.id
_entity.type
_entity.pdbx_description
1 polymer ?
#
loop_
_entity_poly.entity_id
_entity_poly.type
_entity_poly.pdbx_seq_one_letter_code
_entity_poly.pdbx_strand_id
1 'polypeptide(L)'
;MTMDFNLLMNETVTRARSEMDAIGYEQLTTPEQVEEAVKREGTTLFMVNSVCGCAGGIARPAAQHAIHYDKRPDHIVTVFAGQDKEATAQARMHFGEDHLPSSPSFILMKDGKFVSEVGRYEIEGHDPMSVVSNLQGQFDEHCEEI
;
A
#
# COMPACT_ATOMS: atom_id res chain seq x y z
N MET A 1 -35.75 4.17 11.07
CA MET A 1 -35.07 3.79 9.83
C MET A 1 -33.73 3.20 10.18
N THR A 2 -33.47 1.98 9.77
CA THR A 2 -32.20 1.33 10.01
C THR A 2 -31.18 1.76 8.96
N MET A 3 -30.00 2.14 9.40
CA MET A 3 -28.89 2.42 8.49
C MET A 3 -28.42 1.11 7.85
N ASP A 4 -28.30 1.10 6.54
CA ASP A 4 -27.75 -0.04 5.83
C ASP A 4 -26.24 -0.05 6.03
N PHE A 5 -25.74 -1.00 6.82
CA PHE A 5 -24.31 -1.13 7.11
C PHE A 5 -23.50 -1.41 5.83
N ASN A 6 -24.04 -2.22 4.92
CA ASN A 6 -23.36 -2.54 3.66
C ASN A 6 -23.21 -1.30 2.78
N LEU A 7 -24.24 -0.45 2.72
CA LEU A 7 -24.18 0.79 1.98
C LEU A 7 -23.11 1.71 2.57
N LEU A 8 -23.07 1.84 3.89
CA LEU A 8 -22.07 2.66 4.58
C LEU A 8 -20.65 2.16 4.29
N MET A 9 -20.43 0.85 4.35
CA MET A 9 -19.13 0.26 4.04
C MET A 9 -18.74 0.48 2.59
N ASN A 10 -19.69 0.36 1.65
CA ASN A 10 -19.43 0.62 0.24
C ASN A 10 -19.02 2.07 0.00
N GLU A 11 -19.64 3.00 0.68
CA GLU A 11 -19.26 4.43 0.57
C GLU A 11 -17.86 4.67 1.13
N THR A 12 -17.53 4.03 2.25
CA THR A 12 -16.20 4.13 2.87
C THR A 12 -15.12 3.59 1.93
N VAL A 13 -15.36 2.43 1.36
CA VAL A 13 -14.42 1.79 0.40
C VAL A 13 -14.26 2.67 -0.84
N THR A 14 -15.37 3.16 -1.40
CA THR A 14 -15.34 4.02 -2.59
C THR A 14 -14.52 5.27 -2.35
N ARG A 15 -14.68 5.89 -1.18
CA ARG A 15 -13.91 7.08 -0.81
C ARG A 15 -12.43 6.78 -0.69
N ALA A 16 -12.08 5.66 -0.03
CA ALA A 16 -10.69 5.26 0.13
C ALA A 16 -10.04 4.96 -1.23
N ARG A 17 -10.75 4.30 -2.13
CA ARG A 17 -10.24 4.04 -3.49
C ARG A 17 -10.03 5.34 -4.26
N SER A 18 -10.96 6.29 -4.14
CA SER A 18 -10.83 7.60 -4.79
C SER A 18 -9.61 8.36 -4.27
N GLU A 19 -9.32 8.27 -2.97
CA GLU A 19 -8.12 8.88 -2.39
C GLU A 19 -6.86 8.31 -3.03
N MET A 20 -6.80 6.99 -3.22
CA MET A 20 -5.62 6.35 -3.82
C MET A 20 -5.47 6.69 -5.30
N ASP A 21 -6.58 6.75 -6.04
CA ASP A 21 -6.55 7.17 -7.45
C ASP A 21 -6.03 8.60 -7.58
N ALA A 22 -6.49 9.49 -6.70
CA ALA A 22 -6.12 10.90 -6.74
C ALA A 22 -4.61 11.12 -6.52
N ILE A 23 -3.97 10.25 -5.73
CA ILE A 23 -2.54 10.36 -5.46
C ILE A 23 -1.69 9.48 -6.38
N GLY A 24 -2.31 8.80 -7.35
CA GLY A 24 -1.58 8.11 -8.41
C GLY A 24 -1.24 6.65 -8.17
N TYR A 25 -1.76 6.04 -7.10
CA TYR A 25 -1.55 4.61 -6.85
C TYR A 25 -2.49 3.80 -7.74
N GLU A 26 -1.93 2.84 -8.45
CA GLU A 26 -2.71 1.92 -9.27
C GLU A 26 -3.38 0.87 -8.39
N GLN A 27 -4.68 0.71 -8.52
CA GLN A 27 -5.43 -0.29 -7.75
C GLN A 27 -5.36 -1.64 -8.43
N LEU A 28 -4.95 -2.67 -7.69
CA LEU A 28 -4.91 -4.04 -8.16
C LEU A 28 -6.06 -4.79 -7.50
N THR A 29 -7.02 -5.23 -8.30
CA THR A 29 -8.25 -5.85 -7.79
C THR A 29 -8.35 -7.34 -8.11
N THR A 30 -7.45 -7.85 -8.94
CA THR A 30 -7.42 -9.27 -9.33
C THR A 30 -6.03 -9.86 -9.14
N PRO A 31 -5.93 -11.19 -8.94
CA PRO A 31 -4.62 -11.85 -8.86
C PRO A 31 -3.76 -11.65 -10.12
N GLU A 32 -4.39 -11.60 -11.30
CA GLU A 32 -3.70 -11.41 -12.57
C GLU A 32 -3.04 -10.03 -12.63
N GLN A 33 -3.71 -8.99 -12.13
CA GLN A 33 -3.13 -7.65 -12.06
C GLN A 33 -1.94 -7.61 -11.10
N VAL A 34 -2.02 -8.34 -9.99
CA VAL A 34 -0.92 -8.45 -9.03
C VAL A 34 0.29 -9.11 -9.69
N GLU A 35 0.08 -10.22 -10.41
CA GLU A 35 1.18 -10.92 -11.09
C GLU A 35 1.86 -10.02 -12.13
N GLU A 36 1.09 -9.26 -12.88
CA GLU A 36 1.65 -8.31 -13.84
C GLU A 36 2.50 -7.25 -13.12
N ALA A 37 2.00 -6.69 -12.03
CA ALA A 37 2.71 -5.66 -11.27
C ALA A 37 4.00 -6.20 -10.66
N VAL A 38 3.99 -7.42 -10.12
CA VAL A 38 5.17 -8.04 -9.49
C VAL A 38 6.28 -8.25 -10.53
N LYS A 39 5.92 -8.52 -11.78
CA LYS A 39 6.90 -8.79 -12.84
C LYS A 39 7.56 -7.54 -13.43
N ARG A 40 7.10 -6.36 -13.06
CA ARG A 40 7.65 -5.11 -13.57
C ARG A 40 9.11 -4.93 -13.11
N GLU A 41 9.94 -4.43 -14.01
CA GLU A 41 11.32 -4.09 -13.70
C GLU A 41 11.37 -2.85 -12.81
N GLY A 42 12.41 -2.76 -11.99
CA GLY A 42 12.63 -1.63 -11.10
C GLY A 42 11.94 -1.81 -9.77
N THR A 43 11.70 -0.71 -9.09
CA THR A 43 11.11 -0.71 -7.75
C THR A 43 9.61 -0.52 -7.82
N THR A 44 8.89 -1.30 -7.00
CA THR A 44 7.43 -1.21 -6.87
C THR A 44 7.07 -1.11 -5.41
N LEU A 45 6.32 -0.08 -5.05
CA LEU A 45 5.79 0.04 -3.69
C LEU A 45 4.37 -0.51 -3.70
N PHE A 46 4.16 -1.58 -2.93
CA PHE A 46 2.84 -2.15 -2.67
C PHE A 46 2.31 -1.59 -1.36
N MET A 47 1.20 -0.90 -1.41
CA MET A 47 0.47 -0.54 -0.21
C MET A 47 -0.64 -1.55 0.00
N VAL A 48 -0.55 -2.33 1.08
CA VAL A 48 -1.66 -3.18 1.52
C VAL A 48 -2.57 -2.27 2.34
N ASN A 49 -3.67 -1.89 1.74
CA ASN A 49 -4.59 -0.88 2.28
C ASN A 49 -5.69 -1.50 3.11
N SER A 50 -6.37 -0.68 3.87
CA SER A 50 -7.56 -1.06 4.59
C SER A 50 -8.45 0.17 4.78
N VAL A 51 -9.64 -0.03 5.37
CA VAL A 51 -10.56 1.08 5.65
C VAL A 51 -10.63 1.41 7.14
N CYS A 52 -9.65 0.91 7.93
CA CYS A 52 -9.57 1.23 9.36
C CYS A 52 -9.08 2.66 9.58
N GLY A 53 -9.18 3.13 10.84
CA GLY A 53 -8.78 4.50 11.20
C GLY A 53 -7.31 4.79 10.96
N CYS A 54 -6.41 3.83 11.23
CA CYS A 54 -4.99 4.03 11.01
C CYS A 54 -4.65 4.09 9.51
N ALA A 55 -5.40 3.43 8.65
CA ALA A 55 -5.21 3.57 7.20
C ALA A 55 -5.62 4.96 6.73
N GLY A 56 -6.79 5.44 7.13
CA GLY A 56 -7.29 6.75 6.70
C GLY A 56 -6.56 7.92 7.33
N GLY A 57 -6.20 7.80 8.60
CA GLY A 57 -5.59 8.90 9.35
C GLY A 57 -4.07 8.96 9.26
N ILE A 58 -3.40 7.85 8.96
CA ILE A 58 -1.94 7.77 8.97
C ILE A 58 -1.39 7.25 7.66
N ALA A 59 -1.78 6.04 7.25
CA ALA A 59 -1.15 5.37 6.11
C ALA A 59 -1.42 6.05 4.78
N ARG A 60 -2.67 6.42 4.48
CA ARG A 60 -2.97 7.07 3.19
C ARG A 60 -2.35 8.47 3.09
N PRO A 61 -2.41 9.33 4.14
CA PRO A 61 -1.65 10.59 4.08
C PRO A 61 -0.15 10.37 3.89
N ALA A 62 0.44 9.37 4.56
CA ALA A 62 1.86 9.05 4.39
C ALA A 62 2.15 8.59 2.96
N ALA A 63 1.27 7.77 2.38
CA ALA A 63 1.41 7.30 1.00
C ALA A 63 1.47 8.48 0.02
N GLN A 64 0.66 9.51 0.26
CA GLN A 64 0.64 10.71 -0.57
C GLN A 64 1.93 11.50 -0.47
N HIS A 65 2.38 11.75 0.75
CA HIS A 65 3.55 12.61 0.97
C HIS A 65 4.87 11.92 0.62
N ALA A 66 4.96 10.61 0.86
CA ALA A 66 6.22 9.90 0.65
C ALA A 66 6.70 9.91 -0.80
N ILE A 67 5.78 9.93 -1.76
CA ILE A 67 6.13 9.89 -3.19
C ILE A 67 6.57 11.25 -3.76
N HIS A 68 6.43 12.33 -2.99
CA HIS A 68 6.95 13.65 -3.35
C HIS A 68 8.38 13.79 -2.82
N TYR A 69 9.31 13.07 -3.46
CA TYR A 69 10.68 12.93 -2.99
C TYR A 69 11.60 12.71 -4.21
N ASP A 70 12.88 13.06 -4.06
CA ASP A 70 13.85 12.93 -5.14
C ASP A 70 14.09 11.48 -5.57
N LYS A 71 13.99 10.56 -4.61
CA LYS A 71 14.06 9.12 -4.86
C LYS A 71 12.71 8.51 -4.55
N ARG A 72 12.12 7.85 -5.51
CA ARG A 72 10.83 7.20 -5.30
C ARG A 72 10.72 5.93 -6.14
N PRO A 73 9.81 5.01 -5.78
CA PRO A 73 9.61 3.79 -6.56
C PRO A 73 9.17 4.10 -8.00
N ASP A 74 9.59 3.23 -8.91
CA ASP A 74 9.18 3.34 -10.32
C ASP A 74 7.69 3.12 -10.50
N HIS A 75 7.11 2.27 -9.65
CA HIS A 75 5.68 1.93 -9.68
C HIS A 75 5.11 2.01 -8.29
N ILE A 76 3.88 2.51 -8.18
CA ILE A 76 3.14 2.57 -6.91
C ILE A 76 1.77 1.93 -7.10
N VAL A 77 1.50 0.88 -6.35
CA VAL A 77 0.29 0.08 -6.48
C VAL A 77 -0.33 -0.19 -5.11
N THR A 78 -1.60 -0.52 -5.08
CA THR A 78 -2.29 -0.82 -3.83
C THR A 78 -3.31 -1.94 -4.01
N VAL A 79 -3.48 -2.73 -2.94
CA VAL A 79 -4.55 -3.72 -2.79
C VAL A 79 -5.29 -3.42 -1.49
N PHE A 80 -6.60 -3.64 -1.46
CA PHE A 80 -7.41 -3.45 -0.26
C PHE A 80 -7.67 -4.80 0.39
N ALA A 81 -7.05 -5.03 1.55
CA ALA A 81 -7.04 -6.34 2.22
C ALA A 81 -8.42 -6.91 2.52
N GLY A 82 -9.38 -6.08 2.89
CA GLY A 82 -10.72 -6.54 3.22
C GLY A 82 -11.66 -6.71 2.03
N GLN A 83 -11.36 -6.05 0.91
CA GLN A 83 -12.21 -5.98 -0.26
C GLN A 83 -11.65 -6.78 -1.45
N ASP A 84 -10.35 -6.64 -1.71
CA ASP A 84 -9.66 -7.33 -2.80
C ASP A 84 -8.95 -8.56 -2.24
N LYS A 85 -9.71 -9.50 -1.68
CA LYS A 85 -9.15 -10.62 -0.90
C LYS A 85 -8.23 -11.51 -1.72
N GLU A 86 -8.63 -11.83 -2.94
CA GLU A 86 -7.83 -12.70 -3.81
C GLU A 86 -6.57 -11.99 -4.29
N ALA A 87 -6.68 -10.72 -4.67
CA ALA A 87 -5.53 -9.92 -5.07
C ALA A 87 -4.56 -9.75 -3.90
N THR A 88 -5.07 -9.49 -2.70
CA THR A 88 -4.23 -9.34 -1.50
C THR A 88 -3.50 -10.64 -1.17
N ALA A 89 -4.20 -11.78 -1.24
CA ALA A 89 -3.58 -13.08 -1.00
C ALA A 89 -2.47 -13.35 -2.02
N GLN A 90 -2.70 -13.02 -3.28
CA GLN A 90 -1.72 -13.20 -4.33
C GLN A 90 -0.49 -12.33 -4.10
N ALA A 91 -0.69 -11.06 -3.69
CA ALA A 91 0.42 -10.17 -3.36
C ALA A 91 1.25 -10.73 -2.21
N ARG A 92 0.58 -11.20 -1.16
CA ARG A 92 1.26 -11.74 0.03
C ARG A 92 2.12 -12.96 -0.27
N MET A 93 1.80 -13.73 -1.29
CA MET A 93 2.63 -14.85 -1.71
C MET A 93 4.03 -14.41 -2.16
N HIS A 94 4.14 -13.18 -2.65
CA HIS A 94 5.42 -12.64 -3.13
C HIS A 94 6.24 -11.94 -2.04
N PHE A 95 5.67 -11.77 -0.84
CA PHE A 95 6.35 -11.06 0.25
C PHE A 95 7.23 -11.97 1.11
N GLY A 96 7.22 -13.29 0.86
CA GLY A 96 8.04 -14.26 1.57
C GLY A 96 7.22 -15.12 2.54
N GLU A 97 7.71 -16.35 2.77
CA GLU A 97 7.01 -17.32 3.61
C GLU A 97 6.91 -16.89 5.07
N ASP A 98 7.92 -16.15 5.54
CA ASP A 98 7.96 -15.68 6.93
C ASP A 98 7.23 -14.36 7.14
N HIS A 99 6.64 -13.80 6.09
CA HIS A 99 5.93 -12.53 6.18
C HIS A 99 4.60 -12.70 6.90
N LEU A 100 4.42 -11.97 8.01
CA LEU A 100 3.16 -11.97 8.74
C LEU A 100 2.19 -10.99 8.10
N PRO A 101 0.97 -11.43 7.74
CA PRO A 101 -0.02 -10.52 7.15
C PRO A 101 -0.31 -9.34 8.07
N SER A 102 -0.26 -8.15 7.53
CA SER A 102 -0.67 -6.94 8.24
C SER A 102 -1.27 -5.93 7.28
N SER A 103 -2.19 -5.11 7.77
CA SER A 103 -2.79 -4.02 7.01
C SER A 103 -3.27 -2.91 7.95
N PRO A 104 -3.00 -1.64 7.62
CA PRO A 104 -2.22 -1.22 6.46
C PRO A 104 -0.73 -1.55 6.59
N SER A 105 -0.07 -1.72 5.46
CA SER A 105 1.37 -1.91 5.41
C SER A 105 1.91 -1.47 4.05
N PHE A 106 3.22 -1.21 3.99
CA PHE A 106 3.91 -0.87 2.76
C PHE A 106 5.02 -1.88 2.52
N ILE A 107 5.06 -2.45 1.34
CA ILE A 107 6.10 -3.40 0.94
C ILE A 107 6.82 -2.86 -0.28
N LEU A 108 8.13 -2.72 -0.19
CA LEU A 108 8.95 -2.31 -1.32
C LEU A 108 9.56 -3.54 -1.97
N MET A 109 9.35 -3.63 -3.28
CA MET A 109 9.89 -4.73 -4.09
C MET A 109 10.83 -4.17 -5.15
N LYS A 110 11.83 -4.94 -5.52
CA LYS A 110 12.75 -4.58 -6.60
C LYS A 110 12.91 -5.78 -7.52
N ASP A 111 12.57 -5.57 -8.80
CA ASP A 111 12.64 -6.62 -9.83
C ASP A 111 11.93 -7.91 -9.39
N GLY A 112 10.75 -7.74 -8.78
CA GLY A 112 9.91 -8.86 -8.35
C GLY A 112 10.29 -9.48 -7.02
N LYS A 113 11.26 -8.91 -6.29
CA LYS A 113 11.72 -9.45 -5.02
C LYS A 113 11.45 -8.49 -3.87
N PHE A 114 11.03 -9.05 -2.73
CA PHE A 114 10.84 -8.29 -1.49
C PHE A 114 12.17 -7.66 -1.05
N VAL A 115 12.12 -6.38 -0.70
CA VAL A 115 13.30 -5.64 -0.25
C VAL A 115 13.13 -5.12 1.18
N SER A 116 12.00 -4.47 1.47
CA SER A 116 11.77 -3.86 2.78
C SER A 116 10.28 -3.66 3.04
N GLU A 117 9.93 -3.38 4.29
CA GLU A 117 8.56 -3.28 4.72
C GLU A 117 8.40 -2.21 5.81
N VAL A 118 7.24 -1.54 5.79
CA VAL A 118 6.71 -0.78 6.94
C VAL A 118 5.44 -1.50 7.34
N GLY A 119 5.50 -2.26 8.43
CA GLY A 119 4.36 -3.05 8.90
C GLY A 119 3.36 -2.21 9.68
N ARG A 120 2.20 -2.80 9.98
CA ARG A 120 1.13 -2.11 10.70
C ARG A 120 1.60 -1.53 12.04
N TYR A 121 2.43 -2.25 12.78
CA TYR A 121 2.89 -1.78 14.09
C TYR A 121 3.81 -0.56 13.98
N GLU A 122 4.39 -0.32 12.81
CA GLU A 122 5.19 0.88 12.55
C GLU A 122 4.32 2.05 12.07
N ILE A 123 3.05 1.79 11.79
CA ILE A 123 2.08 2.78 11.34
C ILE A 123 1.14 3.15 12.48
N GLU A 124 0.51 2.14 13.08
CA GLU A 124 -0.45 2.33 14.16
C GLU A 124 0.22 2.98 15.36
N GLY A 125 -0.35 4.08 15.86
CA GLY A 125 0.21 4.81 16.97
C GLY A 125 1.33 5.78 16.62
N HIS A 126 1.74 5.84 15.35
CA HIS A 126 2.73 6.79 14.86
C HIS A 126 2.04 7.89 14.06
N ASP A 127 2.72 9.03 13.91
CA ASP A 127 2.16 10.10 13.09
C ASP A 127 2.53 9.90 11.61
N PRO A 128 1.79 10.54 10.68
CA PRO A 128 2.06 10.36 9.26
C PRO A 128 3.48 10.72 8.84
N MET A 129 4.06 11.75 9.42
CA MET A 129 5.42 12.19 9.03
C MET A 129 6.49 11.18 9.45
N SER A 130 6.29 10.47 10.55
CA SER A 130 7.20 9.38 10.94
C SER A 130 7.17 8.25 9.92
N VAL A 131 5.99 7.92 9.41
CA VAL A 131 5.84 6.90 8.36
C VAL A 131 6.48 7.38 7.05
N VAL A 132 6.27 8.66 6.69
CA VAL A 132 6.91 9.26 5.51
C VAL A 132 8.44 9.16 5.61
N SER A 133 9.00 9.52 6.76
CA SER A 133 10.45 9.44 6.97
C SER A 133 10.98 8.03 6.82
N ASN A 134 10.25 7.05 7.36
CA ASN A 134 10.61 5.64 7.24
C ASN A 134 10.60 5.20 5.77
N LEU A 135 9.54 5.53 5.04
CA LEU A 135 9.43 5.19 3.61
C LEU A 135 10.52 5.84 2.78
N GLN A 136 10.76 7.14 3.00
CA GLN A 136 11.78 7.88 2.24
C GLN A 136 13.18 7.36 2.55
N GLY A 137 13.43 6.91 3.79
CA GLY A 137 14.68 6.24 4.13
C GLY A 137 14.88 4.96 3.34
N GLN A 138 13.82 4.19 3.13
CA GLN A 138 13.88 2.99 2.29
C GLN A 138 14.07 3.34 0.81
N PHE A 139 13.45 4.42 0.35
CA PHE A 139 13.66 4.89 -1.03
C PHE A 139 15.10 5.34 -1.25
N ASP A 140 15.73 5.97 -0.26
CA ASP A 140 17.14 6.35 -0.34
C ASP A 140 18.04 5.14 -0.55
N GLU A 141 17.71 4.01 0.08
CA GLU A 141 18.51 2.80 -0.01
C GLU A 141 18.28 2.00 -1.30
N HIS A 142 17.06 2.02 -1.83
CA HIS A 142 16.64 1.07 -2.86
C HIS A 142 16.18 1.69 -4.16
N CYS A 143 15.80 2.96 -4.17
CA CYS A 143 15.29 3.64 -5.37
C CYS A 143 16.35 4.56 -5.95
N GLU A 144 16.23 4.81 -7.25
CA GLU A 144 17.12 5.74 -7.94
C GLU A 144 16.51 7.14 -7.97
N GLU A 145 17.36 8.14 -8.16
CA GLU A 145 16.91 9.51 -8.34
C GLU A 145 16.13 9.64 -9.64
N ILE A 146 15.08 10.45 -9.57
CA ILE A 146 14.24 10.72 -10.73
C ILE A 146 14.98 11.66 -11.71
#